data_f14897f2999db77e34be0e742a12f0c2
#
_entry.id   f14897f2999db77e34be0e742a12f0c2
#
_cell.length_a   1.000
_cell.length_b   1.000
_cell.length_c   1.000
_cell.angle_alpha   90.00
_cell.angle_beta   90.00
_cell.angle_gamma   90.00
#
_symmetry.space_group_name_H-M   'P 1'
#
loop_
_entity.id
_entity.type
_entity.pdbx_description
1 polymer ?
#
loop_
_entity_poly.entity_id
_entity_poly.type
_entity_poly.pdbx_seq_one_letter_code
_entity_poly.pdbx_strand_id
1 'polypeptide(L)'
;MLESRNPDFAETVRESFGRQSFMATLGAKITSVEPGMVRIEYGRGEGLLQQHGFIHAGVGTSILDSACGYAALSLAPAGADVLTAEFKVNFLRPAKGERFIAVGRVLKAGKMLTVCEGELWADKESLIAKMQATMSIMVR
;
A
#
# COMPACT_ATOMS: atom_id res chain seq x y z
N MET A 1 8.80 -18.68 -1.45
CA MET A 1 8.21 -17.99 -0.27
C MET A 1 9.16 -16.91 0.21
N LEU A 2 8.65 -15.70 0.42
CA LEU A 2 9.46 -14.58 0.87
C LEU A 2 9.65 -14.64 2.38
N GLU A 3 10.87 -14.33 2.84
CA GLU A 3 11.19 -14.31 4.25
C GLU A 3 11.63 -12.91 4.68
N SER A 4 11.18 -12.49 5.84
CA SER A 4 11.58 -11.20 6.38
C SER A 4 12.96 -11.28 7.03
N ARG A 5 13.73 -10.21 6.87
CA ARG A 5 15.00 -10.01 7.57
C ARG A 5 14.80 -9.39 8.96
N ASN A 6 13.56 -9.12 9.33
CA ASN A 6 13.18 -8.60 10.65
C ASN A 6 12.15 -9.57 11.26
N PRO A 7 12.49 -10.27 12.35
CA PRO A 7 11.54 -11.19 12.97
C PRO A 7 10.29 -10.51 13.52
N ASP A 8 10.38 -9.20 13.81
CA ASP A 8 9.27 -8.40 14.32
C ASP A 8 8.61 -7.56 13.22
N PHE A 9 8.67 -8.01 11.98
CA PHE A 9 8.23 -7.24 10.83
C PHE A 9 6.77 -6.77 10.92
N ALA A 10 5.87 -7.64 11.40
CA ALA A 10 4.46 -7.31 11.47
C ALA A 10 4.19 -6.16 12.44
N GLU A 11 4.84 -6.19 13.61
CA GLU A 11 4.74 -5.12 14.59
C GLU A 11 5.35 -3.81 14.05
N THR A 12 6.53 -3.91 13.43
CA THR A 12 7.22 -2.76 12.81
C THR A 12 6.31 -2.08 11.76
N VAL A 13 5.68 -2.86 10.89
CA VAL A 13 4.77 -2.35 9.86
C VAL A 13 3.56 -1.67 10.51
N ARG A 14 2.93 -2.33 11.47
CA ARG A 14 1.72 -1.80 12.13
C ARG A 14 2.00 -0.52 12.91
N GLU A 15 3.12 -0.44 13.61
CA GLU A 15 3.51 0.78 14.33
C GLU A 15 3.77 1.93 13.36
N SER A 16 4.52 1.68 12.30
CA SER A 16 4.80 2.70 11.30
C SER A 16 3.52 3.21 10.65
N PHE A 17 2.64 2.31 10.26
CA PHE A 17 1.34 2.67 9.69
C PHE A 17 0.53 3.54 10.66
N GLY A 18 0.51 3.17 11.93
CA GLY A 18 -0.23 3.91 12.97
C GLY A 18 0.27 5.34 13.19
N ARG A 19 1.52 5.64 12.84
CA ARG A 19 2.08 6.99 12.91
C ARG A 19 1.82 7.82 11.65
N GLN A 20 1.28 7.21 10.59
CA GLN A 20 1.04 7.88 9.33
C GLN A 20 -0.31 8.61 9.37
N SER A 21 -0.30 9.91 9.70
CA SER A 21 -1.51 10.72 9.86
C SER A 21 -2.35 10.75 8.58
N PHE A 22 -1.70 10.72 7.41
CA PHE A 22 -2.41 10.75 6.13
C PHE A 22 -3.33 9.54 5.96
N MET A 23 -2.88 8.36 6.36
CA MET A 23 -3.73 7.16 6.30
C MET A 23 -4.94 7.28 7.23
N ALA A 24 -4.76 7.89 8.39
CA ALA A 24 -5.87 8.18 9.31
C ALA A 24 -6.88 9.15 8.66
N THR A 25 -6.38 10.18 7.99
CA THR A 25 -7.23 11.14 7.25
C THR A 25 -8.04 10.45 6.16
N LEU A 26 -7.46 9.48 5.47
CA LEU A 26 -8.15 8.72 4.43
C LEU A 26 -9.07 7.63 5.00
N GLY A 27 -9.07 7.41 6.31
CA GLY A 27 -9.86 6.36 6.94
C GLY A 27 -9.35 4.96 6.65
N ALA A 28 -8.07 4.82 6.31
CA ALA A 28 -7.46 3.56 5.93
C ALA A 28 -7.05 2.75 7.15
N LYS A 29 -7.20 1.44 7.04
CA LYS A 29 -6.79 0.49 8.07
C LYS A 29 -5.99 -0.64 7.44
N ILE A 30 -4.91 -1.03 8.10
CA ILE A 30 -4.15 -2.19 7.69
C ILE A 30 -4.85 -3.45 8.23
N THR A 31 -5.16 -4.38 7.34
CA THR A 31 -5.95 -5.57 7.71
C THR A 31 -5.17 -6.87 7.60
N SER A 32 -4.04 -6.89 6.91
CA SER A 32 -3.18 -8.06 6.84
C SER A 32 -1.75 -7.67 6.59
N VAL A 33 -0.82 -8.33 7.29
CA VAL A 33 0.62 -8.16 7.11
C VAL A 33 1.25 -9.55 7.05
N GLU A 34 1.84 -9.88 5.92
CA GLU A 34 2.62 -11.09 5.72
C GLU A 34 3.96 -10.70 5.10
N PRO A 35 4.98 -11.57 5.17
CA PRO A 35 6.25 -11.22 4.51
C PRO A 35 6.06 -10.95 3.02
N GLY A 36 6.30 -9.71 2.62
CA GLY A 36 6.17 -9.28 1.23
C GLY A 36 4.74 -9.00 0.76
N MET A 37 3.77 -8.95 1.67
CA MET A 37 2.39 -8.65 1.30
C MET A 37 1.69 -7.86 2.41
N VAL A 38 1.03 -6.76 2.03
CA VAL A 38 0.25 -5.93 2.96
C VAL A 38 -1.09 -5.59 2.31
N ARG A 39 -2.14 -5.68 3.11
CA ARG A 39 -3.49 -5.31 2.71
C ARG A 39 -3.96 -4.11 3.53
N ILE A 40 -4.48 -3.10 2.83
CA ILE A 40 -5.06 -1.90 3.44
C ILE A 40 -6.47 -1.74 2.91
N GLU A 41 -7.42 -1.46 3.81
CA GLU A 41 -8.81 -1.28 3.45
C GLU A 41 -9.32 0.11 3.86
N TYR A 42 -10.22 0.65 3.08
CA TYR A 42 -10.86 1.93 3.37
C TYR A 42 -12.28 1.95 2.76
N GLY A 43 -13.08 2.87 3.23
CA GLY A 43 -14.43 3.03 2.77
C GLY A 43 -14.61 4.30 1.95
N ARG A 44 -15.78 4.39 1.31
CA ARG A 44 -16.20 5.62 0.65
C ARG A 44 -16.45 6.69 1.71
N GLY A 45 -15.70 7.79 1.65
CA GLY A 45 -15.88 8.94 2.53
C GLY A 45 -16.25 10.17 1.72
N GLU A 46 -17.13 11.01 2.26
CA GLU A 46 -17.59 12.21 1.55
C GLU A 46 -16.45 13.18 1.22
N GLY A 47 -15.44 13.27 2.06
CA GLY A 47 -14.28 14.12 1.83
C GLY A 47 -13.26 13.56 0.83
N LEU A 48 -13.51 12.38 0.26
CA LEU A 48 -12.59 11.71 -0.65
C LEU A 48 -13.05 11.75 -2.11
N LEU A 49 -14.17 12.41 -2.38
CA LEU A 49 -14.80 12.36 -3.69
C LEU A 49 -14.29 13.43 -4.64
N GLN A 50 -14.22 13.08 -5.92
CA GLN A 50 -14.05 14.06 -6.99
C GLN A 50 -15.44 14.59 -7.43
N GLN A 51 -15.47 15.53 -8.37
CA GLN A 51 -16.67 16.27 -8.75
C GLN A 51 -17.82 15.42 -9.31
N HIS A 52 -17.56 14.21 -9.79
CA HIS A 52 -18.58 13.31 -10.32
C HIS A 52 -19.07 12.26 -9.30
N GLY A 53 -18.66 12.38 -8.05
CA GLY A 53 -19.09 11.47 -6.98
C GLY A 53 -18.32 10.16 -6.87
N PHE A 54 -17.30 9.95 -7.70
CA PHE A 54 -16.37 8.83 -7.53
C PHE A 54 -15.30 9.22 -6.53
N ILE A 55 -14.65 8.23 -5.91
CA ILE A 55 -13.49 8.52 -5.08
C ILE A 55 -12.37 9.04 -5.97
N HIS A 56 -11.73 10.12 -5.56
CA HIS A 56 -10.63 10.72 -6.31
C HIS A 56 -9.51 9.70 -6.53
N ALA A 57 -8.97 9.66 -7.75
CA ALA A 57 -7.88 8.73 -8.10
C ALA A 57 -6.67 8.88 -7.19
N GLY A 58 -6.42 10.08 -6.65
CA GLY A 58 -5.34 10.33 -5.71
C GLY A 58 -5.46 9.53 -4.41
N VAL A 59 -6.68 9.20 -3.97
CA VAL A 59 -6.89 8.39 -2.77
C VAL A 59 -6.35 6.97 -3.01
N GLY A 60 -6.83 6.31 -4.06
CA GLY A 60 -6.37 4.96 -4.40
C GLY A 60 -4.87 4.91 -4.65
N THR A 61 -4.33 5.91 -5.31
CA THR A 61 -2.88 6.03 -5.55
C THR A 61 -2.11 6.09 -4.24
N SER A 62 -2.57 6.91 -3.28
CA SER A 62 -1.92 7.05 -1.97
C SER A 62 -1.96 5.76 -1.17
N ILE A 63 -3.10 5.08 -1.18
CA ILE A 63 -3.26 3.82 -0.45
C ILE A 63 -2.40 2.72 -1.07
N LEU A 64 -2.38 2.63 -2.41
CA LEU A 64 -1.53 1.67 -3.12
C LEU A 64 -0.05 1.90 -2.86
N ASP A 65 0.38 3.17 -2.84
CA ASP A 65 1.76 3.53 -2.52
C ASP A 65 2.13 3.03 -1.11
N SER A 66 1.27 3.27 -0.13
CA SER A 66 1.49 2.79 1.23
C SER A 66 1.48 1.26 1.31
N ALA A 67 0.57 0.59 0.63
CA ALA A 67 0.53 -0.88 0.63
C ALA A 67 1.82 -1.47 0.07
N CYS A 68 2.33 -0.91 -1.03
CA CYS A 68 3.60 -1.34 -1.64
C CYS A 68 4.79 -1.02 -0.73
N GLY A 69 4.82 0.18 -0.14
CA GLY A 69 5.90 0.58 0.76
C GLY A 69 5.97 -0.31 2.00
N TYR A 70 4.84 -0.64 2.59
CA TYR A 70 4.81 -1.53 3.76
C TYR A 70 5.08 -2.99 3.39
N ALA A 71 4.69 -3.42 2.20
CA ALA A 71 5.10 -4.74 1.72
C ALA A 71 6.63 -4.84 1.63
N ALA A 72 7.28 -3.79 1.11
CA ALA A 72 8.74 -3.72 1.06
C ALA A 72 9.34 -3.67 2.47
N LEU A 73 8.79 -2.85 3.36
CA LEU A 73 9.26 -2.75 4.75
C LEU A 73 9.17 -4.08 5.47
N SER A 74 8.15 -4.88 5.19
CA SER A 74 7.97 -6.18 5.83
C SER A 74 9.13 -7.15 5.57
N LEU A 75 9.91 -6.94 4.49
CA LEU A 75 11.07 -7.77 4.16
C LEU A 75 12.40 -7.12 4.53
N ALA A 76 12.39 -5.83 4.87
CA ALA A 76 13.60 -5.06 5.14
C ALA A 76 14.21 -5.45 6.51
N PRO A 77 15.50 -5.20 6.71
CA PRO A 77 16.11 -5.40 8.03
C PRO A 77 15.47 -4.52 9.09
N ALA A 78 15.57 -4.95 10.36
CA ALA A 78 15.14 -4.14 11.49
C ALA A 78 15.84 -2.77 11.44
N GLY A 79 15.08 -1.69 11.71
CA GLY A 79 15.60 -0.33 11.71
C GLY A 79 15.72 0.32 10.33
N ALA A 80 15.40 -0.41 9.26
CA ALA A 80 15.42 0.17 7.92
C ALA A 80 14.22 1.10 7.70
N ASP A 81 14.42 2.09 6.83
CA ASP A 81 13.36 2.95 6.31
C ASP A 81 13.11 2.62 4.85
N VAL A 82 11.90 2.91 4.39
CA VAL A 82 11.51 2.73 2.99
C VAL A 82 10.98 4.05 2.46
N LEU A 83 11.49 4.46 1.30
CA LEU A 83 10.96 5.62 0.58
C LEU A 83 10.60 5.21 -0.84
N THR A 84 9.51 5.74 -1.34
CA THR A 84 9.10 5.50 -2.71
C THR A 84 10.05 6.21 -3.67
N ALA A 85 10.66 5.46 -4.59
CA ALA A 85 11.50 6.03 -5.64
C ALA A 85 10.67 6.42 -6.85
N GLU A 86 9.74 5.56 -7.26
CA GLU A 86 8.83 5.81 -8.37
C GLU A 86 7.65 4.85 -8.32
N PHE A 87 6.58 5.20 -8.98
CA PHE A 87 5.52 4.24 -9.29
C PHE A 87 4.82 4.65 -10.58
N LYS A 88 4.17 3.67 -11.18
CA LYS A 88 3.22 3.88 -12.26
C LYS A 88 1.91 3.22 -11.86
N VAL A 89 0.81 3.94 -12.01
CA VAL A 89 -0.52 3.41 -11.72
C VAL A 89 -1.42 3.57 -12.95
N ASN A 90 -2.18 2.52 -13.25
CA ASN A 90 -3.23 2.55 -14.25
C ASN A 90 -4.57 2.38 -13.56
N PHE A 91 -5.49 3.30 -13.81
CA PHE A 91 -6.87 3.19 -13.37
C PHE A 91 -7.68 2.54 -14.47
N LEU A 92 -8.20 1.37 -14.20
CA LEU A 92 -8.90 0.53 -15.16
C LEU A 92 -10.40 0.79 -15.15
N ARG A 93 -10.92 1.30 -14.03
CA ARG A 93 -12.33 1.62 -13.81
C ARG A 93 -12.46 2.80 -12.86
N PRO A 94 -13.56 3.56 -12.89
CA PRO A 94 -13.82 4.58 -11.87
C PRO A 94 -13.86 3.95 -10.48
N ALA A 95 -13.40 4.67 -9.48
CA ALA A 95 -13.42 4.22 -8.09
C ALA A 95 -14.85 4.36 -7.51
N LYS A 96 -15.70 3.45 -7.90
CA LYS A 96 -17.12 3.37 -7.52
C LYS A 96 -17.32 2.16 -6.62
N GLY A 97 -17.97 2.34 -5.48
CA GLY A 97 -18.23 1.28 -4.52
C GLY A 97 -18.23 1.81 -3.10
N GLU A 98 -18.41 0.92 -2.14
CA GLU A 98 -18.48 1.27 -0.71
C GLU A 98 -17.22 0.90 0.05
N ARG A 99 -16.60 -0.23 -0.29
CA ARG A 99 -15.39 -0.71 0.38
C ARG A 99 -14.30 -0.97 -0.65
N PHE A 100 -13.09 -0.57 -0.29
CA PHE A 100 -11.93 -0.69 -1.18
C PHE A 100 -10.81 -1.45 -0.46
N ILE A 101 -10.12 -2.30 -1.21
CA ILE A 101 -9.03 -3.12 -0.70
C ILE A 101 -7.83 -2.89 -1.61
N ALA A 102 -6.73 -2.41 -1.03
CA ALA A 102 -5.44 -2.32 -1.72
C ALA A 102 -4.54 -3.43 -1.22
N VAL A 103 -3.95 -4.17 -2.13
CA VAL A 103 -3.00 -5.24 -1.82
C VAL A 103 -1.67 -4.89 -2.45
N GLY A 104 -0.64 -4.73 -1.63
CA GLY A 104 0.74 -4.53 -2.09
C GLY A 104 1.53 -5.83 -1.95
N ARG A 105 2.29 -6.20 -2.98
CA ARG A 105 3.11 -7.40 -2.99
C ARG A 105 4.51 -7.09 -3.49
N VAL A 106 5.50 -7.67 -2.84
CA VAL A 106 6.88 -7.59 -3.33
C VAL A 106 7.06 -8.57 -4.48
N LEU A 107 7.56 -8.08 -5.60
CA LEU A 107 7.98 -8.91 -6.73
C LEU A 107 9.43 -9.34 -6.57
N LYS A 108 10.29 -8.42 -6.16
CA LYS A 108 11.71 -8.70 -5.92
C LYS A 108 12.25 -7.77 -4.85
N ALA A 109 12.82 -8.35 -3.81
CA ALA A 109 13.49 -7.62 -2.74
C ALA A 109 14.98 -7.59 -3.01
N GLY A 110 15.52 -6.40 -3.29
CA GLY A 110 16.94 -6.18 -3.43
C GLY A 110 17.54 -5.60 -2.16
N LYS A 111 18.85 -5.36 -2.18
CA LYS A 111 19.56 -4.74 -1.07
C LYS A 111 19.20 -3.27 -0.92
N MET A 112 19.11 -2.56 -2.03
CA MET A 112 18.84 -1.11 -2.06
C MET A 112 17.47 -0.79 -2.62
N LEU A 113 16.97 -1.61 -3.56
CA LEU A 113 15.69 -1.39 -4.22
C LEU A 113 14.81 -2.62 -4.11
N THR A 114 13.56 -2.40 -3.85
CA THR A 114 12.53 -3.44 -3.84
C THR A 114 11.44 -3.07 -4.82
N VAL A 115 11.14 -3.98 -5.73
CA VAL A 115 10.09 -3.79 -6.73
C VAL A 115 8.81 -4.44 -6.22
N CYS A 116 7.73 -3.68 -6.26
CA CYS A 116 6.42 -4.11 -5.78
C CYS A 116 5.35 -3.94 -6.86
N GLU A 117 4.25 -4.65 -6.69
CA GLU A 117 3.03 -4.37 -7.43
C GLU A 117 1.87 -4.20 -6.46
N GLY A 118 0.87 -3.44 -6.87
CA GLY A 118 -0.32 -3.22 -6.08
C GLY A 118 -1.58 -3.36 -6.91
N GLU A 119 -2.65 -3.83 -6.26
CA GLU A 119 -3.97 -3.94 -6.86
C GLU A 119 -4.99 -3.29 -5.94
N LEU A 120 -5.89 -2.51 -6.53
CA LEU A 120 -6.99 -1.88 -5.82
C LEU A 120 -8.31 -2.48 -6.29
N TRP A 121 -9.06 -3.04 -5.34
CA TRP A 121 -10.34 -3.70 -5.60
C TRP A 121 -11.48 -2.93 -4.95
N ALA A 122 -12.62 -2.81 -5.66
CA ALA A 122 -13.86 -2.25 -5.12
C ALA A 122 -14.82 -3.38 -4.81
N ASP A 123 -15.39 -3.39 -3.60
CA ASP A 123 -16.41 -4.33 -3.13
C ASP A 123 -16.04 -5.82 -3.38
N LYS A 124 -14.73 -6.13 -3.39
CA LYS A 124 -14.16 -7.46 -3.61
C LYS A 124 -14.40 -8.03 -5.02
N GLU A 125 -14.96 -7.25 -5.93
CA GLU A 125 -15.38 -7.73 -7.25
C GLU A 125 -14.66 -7.08 -8.42
N SER A 126 -14.41 -5.77 -8.34
CA SER A 126 -13.90 -5.00 -9.47
C SER A 126 -12.48 -4.52 -9.25
N LEU A 127 -11.58 -4.90 -10.14
CA LEU A 127 -10.22 -4.36 -10.14
C LEU A 127 -10.25 -2.93 -10.68
N ILE A 128 -9.98 -1.97 -9.78
CA ILE A 128 -10.03 -0.54 -10.08
C ILE A 128 -8.72 -0.04 -10.64
N ALA A 129 -7.60 -0.48 -10.06
CA ALA A 129 -6.30 0.04 -10.43
C ALA A 129 -5.20 -1.00 -10.23
N LYS A 130 -4.15 -0.84 -11.01
CA LYS A 130 -2.94 -1.65 -10.93
C LYS A 130 -1.74 -0.71 -10.84
N MET A 131 -0.85 -0.96 -9.89
CA MET A 131 0.37 -0.17 -9.68
C MET A 131 1.58 -1.06 -9.76
N GLN A 132 2.67 -0.53 -10.29
CA GLN A 132 4.01 -1.08 -10.12
C GLN A 132 4.88 0.01 -9.51
N ALA A 133 5.63 -0.34 -8.47
CA ALA A 133 6.39 0.63 -7.69
C ALA A 133 7.79 0.13 -7.41
N THR A 134 8.72 1.07 -7.28
CA THR A 134 10.07 0.81 -6.81
C THR A 134 10.28 1.54 -5.49
N MET A 135 10.67 0.79 -4.47
CA MET A 135 10.94 1.32 -3.13
C MET A 135 12.43 1.33 -2.86
N SER A 136 12.92 2.45 -2.33
CA SER A 136 14.30 2.58 -1.89
C SER A 136 14.39 2.14 -0.43
N ILE A 137 15.30 1.21 -0.14
CA ILE A 137 15.52 0.70 1.21
C ILE A 137 16.74 1.41 1.80
N MET A 138 16.53 2.08 2.91
CA MET A 138 17.60 2.80 3.61
C MET A 138 17.87 2.11 4.94
N VAL A 139 19.08 1.56 5.06
CA VAL A 139 19.51 0.90 6.30
C VAL A 139 20.31 1.92 7.12
N ARG A 140 19.91 2.07 8.38
CA ARG A 140 20.59 2.96 9.34
C ARG A 140 21.60 2.21 10.16
#